data_0fb0f5bd7f0b886ba26e7a0e0a6067c7
#
_entry.id   0fb0f5bd7f0b886ba26e7a0e0a6067c7
#
_cell.length_a   1.000
_cell.length_b   1.000
_cell.length_c   1.000
_cell.angle_alpha   90.00
_cell.angle_beta   90.00
_cell.angle_gamma   90.00
#
_symmetry.space_group_name_H-M   'P 1'
#
loop_
_entity.id
_entity.type
_entity.pdbx_description
1 polymer ?
#
loop_
_entity_poly.entity_id
_entity_poly.type
_entity_poly.pdbx_seq_one_letter_code
_entity_poly.pdbx_strand_id
1 'polypeptide(L)'
;MEESFMVKSVETITELIGNTPLVKLHRLVSDDSADVYVKVESFNAGGSVKDRIALNIIETAEKDGSLKPGDTIIEATSGNTGVGLSLIGAAKGYKVITIMPESMSIERRQLMKAYGTEVLLTPAADGFGAAVAKAEELAAQPGYFWARQFDNEANPAIHYQTTGQEIIKAFDGKTPDAYISGIGTGGTITGVGRALKEVNKDVEIIGVEPEEAPFISKGQKGKHRIQGISAGFKPSIIDRDVIDGFELVTSDDAIETAKNLAAKEGILAGISSGAAVTAALRVAKRLGKGKSVVVLLPDTGERYLSTGIFGEA
;
A
#
# COMPACT_ATOMS: atom_id res chain seq x y z
N MET A 1 -31.42 -9.87 -13.30
CA MET A 1 -31.07 -8.47 -13.12
C MET A 1 -29.90 -8.16 -14.02
N GLU A 2 -30.12 -7.47 -15.10
CA GLU A 2 -29.05 -6.95 -15.95
C GLU A 2 -28.41 -5.79 -15.20
N GLU A 3 -27.29 -6.04 -14.49
CA GLU A 3 -26.38 -4.97 -14.18
C GLU A 3 -25.76 -4.52 -15.50
N SER A 4 -26.32 -3.46 -16.04
CA SER A 4 -25.78 -2.74 -17.17
C SER A 4 -24.30 -2.45 -16.88
N PHE A 5 -23.41 -2.95 -17.73
CA PHE A 5 -22.03 -2.50 -17.82
C PHE A 5 -22.04 -1.03 -18.23
N MET A 6 -22.26 -0.13 -17.27
CA MET A 6 -22.14 1.30 -17.53
C MET A 6 -20.66 1.65 -17.68
N VAL A 7 -20.23 1.94 -18.90
CA VAL A 7 -18.95 2.56 -19.15
C VAL A 7 -18.94 3.90 -18.41
N LYS A 8 -18.09 4.04 -17.41
CA LYS A 8 -17.96 5.25 -16.63
C LYS A 8 -17.09 6.24 -17.41
N SER A 9 -17.66 7.41 -17.79
CA SER A 9 -16.88 8.56 -18.23
C SER A 9 -16.47 9.38 -17.02
N VAL A 10 -15.22 9.82 -16.96
CA VAL A 10 -14.66 10.64 -15.88
C VAL A 10 -13.93 11.86 -16.47
N GLU A 11 -13.86 12.94 -15.73
CA GLU A 11 -13.19 14.17 -16.15
C GLU A 11 -11.65 14.08 -16.02
N THR A 12 -11.18 13.34 -15.01
CA THR A 12 -9.76 13.19 -14.73
C THR A 12 -9.43 11.77 -14.29
N ILE A 13 -8.20 11.33 -14.57
CA ILE A 13 -7.68 10.03 -14.17
C ILE A 13 -7.74 9.80 -12.65
N THR A 14 -7.71 10.86 -11.85
CA THR A 14 -7.76 10.78 -10.38
C THR A 14 -9.09 10.23 -9.85
N GLU A 15 -10.18 10.36 -10.60
CA GLU A 15 -11.50 9.83 -10.26
C GLU A 15 -11.60 8.29 -10.39
N LEU A 16 -10.60 7.67 -11.01
CA LEU A 16 -10.49 6.21 -11.11
C LEU A 16 -9.71 5.59 -9.93
N ILE A 17 -9.29 6.41 -8.95
CA ILE A 17 -8.62 5.92 -7.74
C ILE A 17 -9.67 5.46 -6.74
N GLY A 18 -9.44 4.28 -6.17
CA GLY A 18 -10.40 3.63 -5.28
C GLY A 18 -11.39 2.71 -6.00
N ASN A 19 -12.42 2.27 -5.29
CA ASN A 19 -13.40 1.29 -5.75
C ASN A 19 -12.75 0.02 -6.36
N THR A 20 -11.64 -0.40 -5.77
CA THR A 20 -10.89 -1.58 -6.22
C THR A 20 -11.65 -2.86 -5.90
N PRO A 21 -11.51 -3.91 -6.73
CA PRO A 21 -12.27 -5.13 -6.56
C PRO A 21 -11.83 -5.95 -5.34
N LEU A 22 -12.79 -6.71 -4.79
CA LEU A 22 -12.56 -7.84 -3.90
C LEU A 22 -12.73 -9.13 -4.69
N VAL A 23 -11.74 -10.01 -4.64
CA VAL A 23 -11.74 -11.30 -5.36
C VAL A 23 -11.59 -12.43 -4.35
N LYS A 24 -12.51 -13.40 -4.39
CA LYS A 24 -12.41 -14.61 -3.55
C LYS A 24 -11.34 -15.55 -4.11
N LEU A 25 -10.45 -16.04 -3.26
CA LEU A 25 -9.49 -17.08 -3.62
C LEU A 25 -10.15 -18.46 -3.58
N HIS A 26 -9.75 -19.34 -4.50
CA HIS A 26 -10.32 -20.67 -4.62
C HIS A 26 -9.29 -21.79 -4.59
N ARG A 27 -8.12 -21.60 -5.20
CA ARG A 27 -7.14 -22.67 -5.41
C ARG A 27 -6.02 -22.69 -4.38
N LEU A 28 -5.90 -21.63 -3.59
CA LEU A 28 -4.92 -21.50 -2.50
C LEU A 28 -5.54 -21.77 -1.13
N VAL A 29 -6.86 -21.77 -1.02
CA VAL A 29 -7.58 -21.92 0.24
C VAL A 29 -8.05 -23.37 0.37
N SER A 30 -7.86 -23.98 1.55
CA SER A 30 -8.35 -25.35 1.83
C SER A 30 -9.83 -25.34 2.19
N ASP A 31 -10.52 -26.45 1.91
CA ASP A 31 -11.98 -26.59 2.09
C ASP A 31 -12.46 -26.45 3.55
N ASP A 32 -11.58 -26.61 4.52
CA ASP A 32 -11.84 -26.49 5.96
C ASP A 32 -11.52 -25.11 6.53
N SER A 33 -11.00 -24.19 5.69
CA SER A 33 -10.63 -22.83 6.08
C SER A 33 -11.78 -21.84 5.91
N ALA A 34 -11.60 -20.65 6.48
CA ALA A 34 -12.43 -19.48 6.19
C ALA A 34 -12.31 -19.06 4.70
N ASP A 35 -13.32 -18.40 4.17
CA ASP A 35 -13.24 -17.76 2.87
C ASP A 35 -12.23 -16.62 2.87
N VAL A 36 -11.33 -16.57 1.89
CA VAL A 36 -10.31 -15.50 1.75
C VAL A 36 -10.65 -14.64 0.55
N TYR A 37 -10.79 -13.34 0.80
CA TYR A 37 -11.00 -12.32 -0.23
C TYR A 37 -9.80 -11.40 -0.31
N VAL A 38 -9.29 -11.17 -1.51
CA VAL A 38 -8.17 -10.24 -1.75
C VAL A 38 -8.69 -8.91 -2.28
N LYS A 39 -8.30 -7.81 -1.65
CA LYS A 39 -8.56 -6.43 -2.10
C LYS A 39 -7.45 -6.01 -3.04
N VAL A 40 -7.73 -5.95 -4.34
CA VAL A 40 -6.71 -5.83 -5.39
C VAL A 40 -6.43 -4.37 -5.73
N GLU A 41 -5.49 -3.75 -5.02
CA GLU A 41 -5.16 -2.32 -5.15
C GLU A 41 -4.37 -1.96 -6.42
N SER A 42 -3.90 -2.94 -7.18
CA SER A 42 -3.32 -2.72 -8.50
C SER A 42 -4.33 -2.19 -9.53
N PHE A 43 -5.62 -2.24 -9.24
CA PHE A 43 -6.67 -1.64 -10.07
C PHE A 43 -6.80 -0.12 -9.90
N ASN A 44 -6.09 0.50 -8.97
CA ASN A 44 -5.95 1.96 -8.98
C ASN A 44 -5.22 2.44 -10.24
N ALA A 45 -5.48 3.68 -10.65
CA ALA A 45 -4.97 4.25 -11.90
C ALA A 45 -3.43 4.21 -12.05
N GLY A 46 -2.68 4.36 -10.96
CA GLY A 46 -1.22 4.23 -10.93
C GLY A 46 -0.73 2.85 -10.50
N GLY A 47 -1.63 1.88 -10.32
CA GLY A 47 -1.32 0.47 -10.06
C GLY A 47 -0.96 0.14 -8.63
N SER A 48 -1.32 0.95 -7.63
CA SER A 48 -1.07 0.63 -6.23
C SER A 48 -2.00 1.31 -5.24
N VAL A 49 -2.02 0.78 -4.01
CA VAL A 49 -2.71 1.37 -2.86
C VAL A 49 -2.26 2.80 -2.55
N LYS A 50 -1.05 3.18 -2.96
CA LYS A 50 -0.46 4.49 -2.68
C LYS A 50 -1.07 5.63 -3.50
N ASP A 51 -1.79 5.32 -4.57
CA ASP A 51 -2.51 6.33 -5.34
C ASP A 51 -3.56 7.02 -4.47
N ARG A 52 -4.20 6.26 -3.55
CA ARG A 52 -5.18 6.80 -2.59
C ARG A 52 -4.57 7.84 -1.67
N ILE A 53 -3.44 7.51 -1.05
CA ILE A 53 -2.79 8.45 -0.12
C ILE A 53 -2.19 9.64 -0.85
N ALA A 54 -1.62 9.45 -2.05
CA ALA A 54 -1.07 10.53 -2.86
C ALA A 54 -2.16 11.56 -3.22
N LEU A 55 -3.32 11.10 -3.66
CA LEU A 55 -4.46 11.97 -3.96
C LEU A 55 -4.91 12.72 -2.70
N ASN A 56 -5.18 12.03 -1.60
CA ASN A 56 -5.73 12.65 -0.40
C ASN A 56 -4.76 13.62 0.28
N ILE A 57 -3.47 13.33 0.29
CA ILE A 57 -2.44 14.23 0.83
C ILE A 57 -2.44 15.54 0.03
N ILE A 58 -2.45 15.45 -1.29
CA ILE A 58 -2.44 16.63 -2.17
C ILE A 58 -3.75 17.42 -2.01
N GLU A 59 -4.92 16.78 -2.05
CA GLU A 59 -6.20 17.45 -1.93
C GLU A 59 -6.43 18.07 -0.56
N THR A 60 -5.95 17.43 0.50
CA THR A 60 -5.98 17.99 1.85
C THR A 60 -5.11 19.24 1.93
N ALA A 61 -3.92 19.20 1.36
CA ALA A 61 -2.99 20.32 1.34
C ALA A 61 -3.47 21.51 0.47
N GLU A 62 -4.13 21.21 -0.64
CA GLU A 62 -4.81 22.25 -1.46
C GLU A 62 -5.92 22.93 -0.67
N LYS A 63 -6.72 22.14 0.05
CA LYS A 63 -7.88 22.62 0.83
C LYS A 63 -7.47 23.49 2.02
N ASP A 64 -6.40 23.14 2.71
CA ASP A 64 -5.91 23.89 3.88
C ASP A 64 -4.93 25.02 3.50
N GLY A 65 -4.55 25.11 2.21
CA GLY A 65 -3.66 26.14 1.65
C GLY A 65 -2.17 25.92 1.91
N SER A 66 -1.77 24.75 2.40
CA SER A 66 -0.35 24.37 2.57
C SER A 66 0.32 24.00 1.25
N LEU A 67 -0.46 23.63 0.21
CA LEU A 67 -0.01 23.44 -1.17
C LEU A 67 -0.76 24.43 -2.07
N LYS A 68 -0.02 25.24 -2.83
CA LYS A 68 -0.58 26.27 -3.72
C LYS A 68 -0.24 25.96 -5.17
N PRO A 69 -1.04 26.46 -6.14
CA PRO A 69 -0.66 26.40 -7.56
C PRO A 69 0.74 26.97 -7.79
N GLY A 70 1.59 26.20 -8.47
CA GLY A 70 2.98 26.53 -8.75
C GLY A 70 3.99 25.99 -7.73
N ASP A 71 3.56 25.50 -6.59
CA ASP A 71 4.44 24.83 -5.63
C ASP A 71 4.93 23.48 -6.18
N THR A 72 6.02 22.99 -5.61
CA THR A 72 6.63 21.71 -5.95
C THR A 72 6.39 20.70 -4.82
N ILE A 73 5.81 19.56 -5.16
CA ILE A 73 5.60 18.44 -4.23
C ILE A 73 6.89 17.64 -4.11
N ILE A 74 7.31 17.34 -2.89
CA ILE A 74 8.51 16.53 -2.64
C ILE A 74 8.20 15.34 -1.73
N GLU A 75 8.94 14.24 -1.93
CA GLU A 75 8.89 13.09 -1.06
C GLU A 75 10.19 12.27 -1.10
N ALA A 76 10.66 11.84 0.06
CA ALA A 76 11.73 10.85 0.17
C ALA A 76 11.12 9.46 -0.03
N THR A 77 11.21 8.93 -1.22
CA THR A 77 10.61 7.63 -1.55
C THR A 77 11.19 7.03 -2.82
N SER A 78 11.40 5.73 -2.81
CA SER A 78 11.74 4.93 -4.00
C SER A 78 10.60 4.00 -4.44
N GLY A 79 9.46 4.09 -3.77
CA GLY A 79 8.37 3.12 -3.91
C GLY A 79 7.11 3.67 -4.58
N ASN A 80 6.02 2.97 -4.31
CA ASN A 80 4.71 3.25 -4.90
C ASN A 80 4.17 4.65 -4.56
N THR A 81 4.57 5.22 -3.41
CA THR A 81 4.18 6.60 -3.05
C THR A 81 4.73 7.62 -4.04
N GLY A 82 5.99 7.47 -4.46
CA GLY A 82 6.58 8.32 -5.50
C GLY A 82 5.83 8.22 -6.82
N VAL A 83 5.44 7.01 -7.22
CA VAL A 83 4.63 6.79 -8.44
C VAL A 83 3.26 7.46 -8.30
N GLY A 84 2.56 7.28 -7.17
CA GLY A 84 1.27 7.91 -6.91
C GLY A 84 1.36 9.44 -6.94
N LEU A 85 2.34 10.03 -6.23
CA LEU A 85 2.55 11.49 -6.25
C LEU A 85 2.88 12.01 -7.66
N SER A 86 3.65 11.25 -8.44
CA SER A 86 3.98 11.58 -9.83
C SER A 86 2.73 11.60 -10.72
N LEU A 87 1.88 10.58 -10.61
CA LEU A 87 0.60 10.51 -11.32
C LEU A 87 -0.29 11.72 -10.98
N ILE A 88 -0.49 11.98 -9.68
CA ILE A 88 -1.39 13.04 -9.23
C ILE A 88 -0.82 14.42 -9.57
N GLY A 89 0.50 14.61 -9.41
CA GLY A 89 1.18 15.83 -9.81
C GLY A 89 1.00 16.13 -11.29
N ALA A 90 1.20 15.14 -12.15
CA ALA A 90 0.98 15.27 -13.59
C ALA A 90 -0.50 15.62 -13.91
N ALA A 91 -1.46 14.95 -13.28
CA ALA A 91 -2.88 15.19 -13.51
C ALA A 91 -3.35 16.56 -13.03
N LYS A 92 -2.77 17.10 -11.94
CA LYS A 92 -3.14 18.37 -11.33
C LYS A 92 -2.23 19.55 -11.73
N GLY A 93 -1.16 19.30 -12.51
CA GLY A 93 -0.25 20.33 -13.00
C GLY A 93 0.83 20.77 -11.99
N TYR A 94 1.13 19.97 -10.98
CA TYR A 94 2.22 20.22 -10.04
C TYR A 94 3.55 19.64 -10.53
N LYS A 95 4.63 20.33 -10.19
CA LYS A 95 5.96 19.75 -10.24
C LYS A 95 6.12 18.75 -9.10
N VAL A 96 6.77 17.62 -9.36
CA VAL A 96 7.06 16.61 -8.35
C VAL A 96 8.54 16.28 -8.35
N ILE A 97 9.13 16.22 -7.18
CA ILE A 97 10.51 15.77 -6.96
C ILE A 97 10.47 14.59 -6.00
N THR A 98 11.00 13.45 -6.43
CA THR A 98 11.23 12.30 -5.54
C THR A 98 12.71 12.17 -5.24
N ILE A 99 13.04 11.83 -4.00
CA ILE A 99 14.41 11.75 -3.52
C ILE A 99 14.67 10.33 -3.04
N MET A 100 15.74 9.70 -3.52
CA MET A 100 16.06 8.32 -3.20
C MET A 100 17.54 7.99 -3.39
N PRO A 101 18.07 6.97 -2.70
CA PRO A 101 19.40 6.44 -2.98
C PRO A 101 19.53 5.91 -4.41
N GLU A 102 20.70 6.09 -5.01
CA GLU A 102 20.99 5.61 -6.37
C GLU A 102 20.95 4.09 -6.55
N SER A 103 20.96 3.33 -5.45
CA SER A 103 20.80 1.86 -5.44
C SER A 103 19.38 1.38 -5.66
N MET A 104 18.39 2.29 -5.69
CA MET A 104 16.98 1.93 -5.84
C MET A 104 16.61 1.56 -7.28
N SER A 105 15.49 0.82 -7.45
CA SER A 105 15.00 0.28 -8.73
C SER A 105 14.99 1.29 -9.88
N ILE A 106 15.61 0.92 -10.98
CA ILE A 106 15.65 1.72 -12.20
C ILE A 106 14.25 1.86 -12.82
N GLU A 107 13.45 0.79 -12.79
CA GLU A 107 12.10 0.75 -13.36
C GLU A 107 11.19 1.79 -12.69
N ARG A 108 11.26 1.88 -11.36
CA ARG A 108 10.47 2.88 -10.62
C ARG A 108 10.91 4.30 -10.94
N ARG A 109 12.22 4.54 -11.09
CA ARG A 109 12.73 5.84 -11.54
C ARG A 109 12.22 6.19 -12.95
N GLN A 110 12.23 5.21 -13.87
CA GLN A 110 11.73 5.41 -15.23
C GLN A 110 10.22 5.70 -15.23
N LEU A 111 9.45 4.99 -14.40
CA LEU A 111 8.02 5.19 -14.27
C LEU A 111 7.69 6.61 -13.73
N MET A 112 8.38 7.07 -12.68
CA MET A 112 8.21 8.42 -12.15
C MET A 112 8.61 9.49 -13.19
N LYS A 113 9.72 9.29 -13.90
CA LYS A 113 10.16 10.19 -14.98
C LYS A 113 9.16 10.23 -16.14
N ALA A 114 8.49 9.13 -16.47
CA ALA A 114 7.45 9.11 -17.50
C ALA A 114 6.26 10.02 -17.18
N TYR A 115 5.97 10.24 -15.88
CA TYR A 115 5.01 11.23 -15.40
C TYR A 115 5.58 12.67 -15.31
N GLY A 116 6.84 12.89 -15.71
CA GLY A 116 7.48 14.21 -15.64
C GLY A 116 8.13 14.54 -14.28
N THR A 117 8.22 13.58 -13.36
CA THR A 117 8.83 13.79 -12.04
C THR A 117 10.34 13.92 -12.15
N GLU A 118 10.90 14.89 -11.44
CA GLU A 118 12.34 14.99 -11.20
C GLU A 118 12.75 13.98 -10.12
N VAL A 119 13.73 13.13 -10.45
CA VAL A 119 14.26 12.12 -9.51
C VAL A 119 15.64 12.55 -9.05
N LEU A 120 15.76 12.99 -7.80
CA LEU A 120 17.04 13.33 -7.18
C LEU A 120 17.62 12.08 -6.53
N LEU A 121 18.87 11.78 -6.86
CA LEU A 121 19.60 10.64 -6.33
C LEU A 121 20.56 11.08 -5.24
N THR A 122 20.58 10.35 -4.12
CA THR A 122 21.59 10.48 -3.07
C THR A 122 22.58 9.30 -3.17
N PRO A 123 23.82 9.45 -2.68
CA PRO A 123 24.79 8.36 -2.70
C PRO A 123 24.26 7.13 -1.97
N ALA A 124 24.46 5.95 -2.54
CA ALA A 124 23.99 4.68 -1.95
C ALA A 124 24.59 4.43 -0.54
N ALA A 125 25.83 4.87 -0.32
CA ALA A 125 26.55 4.71 0.94
C ALA A 125 25.87 5.43 2.11
N ASP A 126 25.16 6.55 1.84
CA ASP A 126 24.51 7.38 2.87
C ASP A 126 23.11 6.84 3.25
N GLY A 127 22.64 5.81 2.56
CA GLY A 127 21.36 5.14 2.82
C GLY A 127 20.13 6.05 2.61
N PHE A 128 18.98 5.57 3.07
CA PHE A 128 17.71 6.29 2.91
C PHE A 128 17.61 7.55 3.77
N GLY A 129 18.36 7.62 4.88
CA GLY A 129 18.41 8.81 5.75
C GLY A 129 18.88 10.08 5.03
N ALA A 130 19.80 9.96 4.07
CA ALA A 130 20.25 11.09 3.26
C ALA A 130 19.15 11.64 2.35
N ALA A 131 18.28 10.77 1.82
CA ALA A 131 17.13 11.20 1.04
C ALA A 131 16.11 11.95 1.89
N VAL A 132 15.88 11.50 3.13
CA VAL A 132 15.01 12.20 4.09
C VAL A 132 15.59 13.58 4.45
N ALA A 133 16.87 13.65 4.80
CA ALA A 133 17.53 14.92 5.12
C ALA A 133 17.47 15.93 3.94
N LYS A 134 17.60 15.43 2.71
CA LYS A 134 17.46 16.29 1.52
C LYS A 134 16.02 16.77 1.31
N ALA A 135 15.02 15.93 1.63
CA ALA A 135 13.63 16.36 1.62
C ALA A 135 13.35 17.45 2.67
N GLU A 136 13.90 17.32 3.86
CA GLU A 136 13.82 18.35 4.91
C GLU A 136 14.45 19.68 4.48
N GLU A 137 15.65 19.63 3.87
CA GLU A 137 16.34 20.82 3.34
C GLU A 137 15.49 21.56 2.31
N LEU A 138 14.86 20.83 1.37
CA LEU A 138 14.00 21.42 0.35
C LEU A 138 12.70 21.97 0.95
N ALA A 139 12.09 21.22 1.88
CA ALA A 139 10.84 21.62 2.54
C ALA A 139 10.97 22.92 3.36
N ALA A 140 12.18 23.26 3.79
CA ALA A 140 12.44 24.53 4.47
C ALA A 140 12.40 25.76 3.54
N GLN A 141 12.35 25.54 2.23
CA GLN A 141 12.33 26.62 1.24
C GLN A 141 10.88 26.95 0.83
N PRO A 142 10.55 28.22 0.54
CA PRO A 142 9.25 28.60 0.01
C PRO A 142 8.92 27.89 -1.30
N GLY A 143 7.66 27.50 -1.48
CA GLY A 143 7.20 26.85 -2.72
C GLY A 143 7.47 25.35 -2.80
N TYR A 144 7.85 24.74 -1.68
CA TYR A 144 7.98 23.27 -1.58
C TYR A 144 6.99 22.72 -0.56
N PHE A 145 6.27 21.67 -0.95
CA PHE A 145 5.37 20.91 -0.09
C PHE A 145 5.87 19.48 0.07
N TRP A 146 6.17 19.07 1.30
CA TRP A 146 6.60 17.70 1.61
C TRP A 146 5.39 16.85 2.02
N ALA A 147 5.13 15.77 1.27
CA ALA A 147 3.97 14.90 1.47
C ALA A 147 4.01 14.12 2.80
N ARG A 148 5.20 13.73 3.31
CA ARG A 148 5.44 13.13 4.63
C ARG A 148 4.56 11.89 4.89
N GLN A 149 4.64 10.89 4.00
CA GLN A 149 3.77 9.71 4.04
C GLN A 149 3.71 8.96 5.37
N PHE A 150 4.73 9.08 6.23
CA PHE A 150 4.83 8.38 7.52
C PHE A 150 4.25 9.18 8.69
N ASP A 151 3.97 10.46 8.50
CA ASP A 151 3.53 11.39 9.55
C ASP A 151 2.24 12.13 9.20
N ASN A 152 1.78 12.06 7.96
CA ASN A 152 0.63 12.81 7.48
C ASN A 152 -0.68 12.03 7.73
N GLU A 153 -1.55 12.59 8.57
CA GLU A 153 -2.85 12.00 8.94
C GLU A 153 -3.81 11.85 7.74
N ALA A 154 -3.60 12.55 6.63
CA ALA A 154 -4.36 12.32 5.41
C ALA A 154 -4.16 10.89 4.85
N ASN A 155 -3.05 10.21 5.23
CA ASN A 155 -2.79 8.83 4.85
C ASN A 155 -3.80 7.85 5.50
N PRO A 156 -3.89 7.68 6.82
CA PRO A 156 -4.91 6.79 7.40
C PRO A 156 -6.34 7.28 7.15
N ALA A 157 -6.56 8.59 7.04
CA ALA A 157 -7.89 9.15 6.81
C ALA A 157 -8.53 8.66 5.51
N ILE A 158 -7.80 8.60 4.39
CA ILE A 158 -8.36 8.11 3.12
C ILE A 158 -8.70 6.61 3.17
N HIS A 159 -7.93 5.82 3.91
CA HIS A 159 -8.23 4.41 4.08
C HIS A 159 -9.46 4.16 4.96
N TYR A 160 -9.68 5.02 5.97
CA TYR A 160 -10.91 5.01 6.75
C TYR A 160 -12.12 5.41 5.89
N GLN A 161 -11.99 6.48 5.10
CA GLN A 161 -13.08 7.05 4.30
C GLN A 161 -13.43 6.23 3.06
N THR A 162 -12.48 5.46 2.50
CA THR A 162 -12.66 4.76 1.23
C THR A 162 -12.39 3.27 1.34
N THR A 163 -11.17 2.83 1.56
CA THR A 163 -10.78 1.41 1.55
C THR A 163 -11.60 0.59 2.55
N GLY A 164 -11.76 1.09 3.78
CA GLY A 164 -12.59 0.45 4.81
C GLY A 164 -14.06 0.41 4.43
N GLN A 165 -14.59 1.53 3.92
CA GLN A 165 -15.99 1.61 3.49
C GLN A 165 -16.30 0.72 2.28
N GLU A 166 -15.35 0.58 1.35
CA GLU A 166 -15.47 -0.34 0.22
C GLU A 166 -15.56 -1.80 0.68
N ILE A 167 -14.78 -2.19 1.71
CA ILE A 167 -14.87 -3.52 2.32
C ILE A 167 -16.22 -3.72 3.00
N ILE A 168 -16.66 -2.77 3.83
CA ILE A 168 -17.96 -2.83 4.51
C ILE A 168 -19.11 -2.94 3.50
N LYS A 169 -19.06 -2.17 2.43
CA LYS A 169 -20.05 -2.22 1.36
C LYS A 169 -20.08 -3.59 0.66
N ALA A 170 -18.91 -4.18 0.39
CA ALA A 170 -18.81 -5.49 -0.24
C ALA A 170 -19.32 -6.64 0.65
N PHE A 171 -19.41 -6.41 1.95
CA PHE A 171 -19.99 -7.34 2.93
C PHE A 171 -21.40 -6.91 3.40
N ASP A 172 -22.15 -6.19 2.55
CA ASP A 172 -23.55 -5.77 2.81
C ASP A 172 -23.72 -5.00 4.14
N GLY A 173 -22.79 -4.12 4.44
CA GLY A 173 -22.79 -3.32 5.67
C GLY A 173 -22.23 -4.03 6.91
N LYS A 174 -21.68 -5.24 6.74
CA LYS A 174 -20.99 -6.01 7.78
C LYS A 174 -19.48 -5.93 7.62
N THR A 175 -18.76 -6.64 8.47
CA THR A 175 -17.30 -6.81 8.38
C THR A 175 -16.95 -8.27 8.07
N PRO A 176 -15.77 -8.53 7.49
CA PRO A 176 -15.17 -9.87 7.59
C PRO A 176 -14.88 -10.20 9.06
N ASP A 177 -14.58 -11.47 9.35
CA ASP A 177 -14.12 -11.88 10.68
C ASP A 177 -12.69 -11.42 10.98
N ALA A 178 -11.85 -11.30 9.93
CA ALA A 178 -10.50 -10.76 10.05
C ALA A 178 -10.11 -9.89 8.83
N TYR A 179 -9.31 -8.86 9.07
CA TYR A 179 -8.65 -8.04 8.05
C TYR A 179 -7.13 -8.11 8.21
N ILE A 180 -6.42 -8.37 7.12
CA ILE A 180 -4.98 -8.56 7.09
C ILE A 180 -4.31 -7.53 6.16
N SER A 181 -3.25 -6.89 6.63
CA SER A 181 -2.49 -5.94 5.84
C SER A 181 -1.00 -5.92 6.23
N GLY A 182 -0.12 -5.87 5.24
CA GLY A 182 1.29 -5.57 5.46
C GLY A 182 1.50 -4.17 6.00
N ILE A 183 2.46 -4.00 6.91
CA ILE A 183 2.74 -2.71 7.56
C ILE A 183 3.95 -2.05 6.93
N GLY A 184 3.70 -1.04 6.06
CA GLY A 184 4.69 -0.09 5.58
C GLY A 184 4.64 1.21 6.39
N THR A 185 3.81 2.18 5.94
CA THR A 185 3.54 3.42 6.69
C THR A 185 2.59 3.24 7.87
N GLY A 186 1.85 2.13 7.90
CA GLY A 186 0.81 1.88 8.90
C GLY A 186 -0.54 2.54 8.58
N GLY A 187 -0.61 3.42 7.58
CA GLY A 187 -1.85 4.16 7.27
C GLY A 187 -3.01 3.26 6.84
N THR A 188 -2.74 2.27 6.00
CA THR A 188 -3.77 1.33 5.51
C THR A 188 -4.41 0.54 6.64
N ILE A 189 -3.60 -0.12 7.48
CA ILE A 189 -4.11 -0.93 8.58
C ILE A 189 -4.81 -0.09 9.64
N THR A 190 -4.30 1.11 9.91
CA THR A 190 -4.90 2.08 10.83
C THR A 190 -6.27 2.54 10.33
N GLY A 191 -6.34 3.04 9.11
CA GLY A 191 -7.58 3.60 8.56
C GLY A 191 -8.66 2.54 8.37
N VAL A 192 -8.32 1.41 7.74
CA VAL A 192 -9.26 0.29 7.55
C VAL A 192 -9.66 -0.31 8.90
N GLY A 193 -8.70 -0.52 9.81
CA GLY A 193 -8.98 -1.07 11.14
C GLY A 193 -9.97 -0.22 11.92
N ARG A 194 -9.80 1.11 11.92
CA ARG A 194 -10.76 2.05 12.54
C ARG A 194 -12.15 1.89 11.93
N ALA A 195 -12.27 1.91 10.60
CA ALA A 195 -13.55 1.80 9.92
C ALA A 195 -14.27 0.46 10.21
N LEU A 196 -13.55 -0.65 10.20
CA LEU A 196 -14.13 -1.97 10.46
C LEU A 196 -14.54 -2.11 11.94
N LYS A 197 -13.72 -1.62 12.89
CA LYS A 197 -14.02 -1.70 14.33
C LYS A 197 -15.17 -0.79 14.77
N GLU A 198 -15.51 0.23 14.02
CA GLU A 198 -16.76 1.01 14.26
C GLU A 198 -18.01 0.18 13.99
N VAL A 199 -17.97 -0.69 12.98
CA VAL A 199 -19.10 -1.56 12.62
C VAL A 199 -19.14 -2.80 13.51
N ASN A 200 -17.99 -3.40 13.78
CA ASN A 200 -17.86 -4.60 14.58
C ASN A 200 -16.56 -4.58 15.39
N LYS A 201 -16.66 -4.49 16.71
CA LYS A 201 -15.47 -4.44 17.59
C LYS A 201 -14.70 -5.75 17.63
N ASP A 202 -15.36 -6.87 17.28
CA ASP A 202 -14.78 -8.22 17.35
C ASP A 202 -14.01 -8.60 16.06
N VAL A 203 -13.99 -7.75 15.02
CA VAL A 203 -13.17 -8.01 13.83
C VAL A 203 -11.70 -8.05 14.21
N GLU A 204 -11.00 -9.10 13.80
CA GLU A 204 -9.55 -9.20 14.04
C GLU A 204 -8.76 -8.38 12.99
N ILE A 205 -7.97 -7.43 13.45
CA ILE A 205 -7.07 -6.62 12.60
C ILE A 205 -5.64 -7.15 12.78
N ILE A 206 -5.10 -7.78 11.74
CA ILE A 206 -3.81 -8.46 11.79
C ILE A 206 -2.79 -7.75 10.90
N GLY A 207 -1.72 -7.27 11.54
CA GLY A 207 -0.56 -6.70 10.85
C GLY A 207 0.40 -7.78 10.35
N VAL A 208 0.97 -7.58 9.17
CA VAL A 208 1.99 -8.49 8.63
C VAL A 208 3.35 -7.81 8.60
N GLU A 209 4.35 -8.46 9.16
CA GLU A 209 5.75 -8.02 9.15
C GLU A 209 6.66 -9.13 8.64
N PRO A 210 7.83 -8.79 8.06
CA PRO A 210 8.86 -9.77 7.78
C PRO A 210 9.35 -10.44 9.07
N GLU A 211 9.48 -11.76 9.08
CA GLU A 211 10.04 -12.48 10.22
C GLU A 211 11.48 -12.05 10.51
N GLU A 212 12.22 -11.66 9.47
CA GLU A 212 13.61 -11.18 9.55
C GLU A 212 13.72 -9.77 10.16
N ALA A 213 12.62 -8.98 10.16
CA ALA A 213 12.63 -7.58 10.62
C ALA A 213 11.28 -7.16 11.23
N PRO A 214 10.81 -7.80 12.32
CA PRO A 214 9.53 -7.51 12.95
C PRO A 214 9.63 -6.27 13.85
N PHE A 215 9.71 -5.08 13.24
CA PHE A 215 10.01 -3.86 13.98
C PHE A 215 8.83 -3.36 14.82
N ILE A 216 7.61 -3.37 14.28
CA ILE A 216 6.44 -2.84 14.99
C ILE A 216 6.01 -3.77 16.13
N SER A 217 6.08 -5.09 15.92
CA SER A 217 5.68 -6.07 16.93
C SER A 217 6.77 -6.33 17.99
N LYS A 218 8.06 -6.38 17.58
CA LYS A 218 9.16 -6.82 18.45
C LYS A 218 10.31 -5.80 18.59
N GLY A 219 10.28 -4.65 17.90
CA GLY A 219 11.37 -3.67 17.91
C GLY A 219 12.65 -4.14 17.21
N GLN A 220 12.58 -5.24 16.44
CA GLN A 220 13.75 -5.84 15.81
C GLN A 220 13.93 -5.35 14.37
N LYS A 221 15.16 -4.94 14.05
CA LYS A 221 15.58 -4.58 12.69
C LYS A 221 16.29 -5.75 12.04
N GLY A 222 16.17 -5.88 10.72
CA GLY A 222 16.85 -6.92 9.96
C GLY A 222 16.84 -6.61 8.46
N LYS A 223 17.48 -7.48 7.68
CA LYS A 223 17.44 -7.43 6.22
C LYS A 223 16.42 -8.42 5.72
N HIS A 224 15.51 -7.98 4.87
CA HIS A 224 14.48 -8.81 4.25
C HIS A 224 14.30 -8.43 2.78
N ARG A 225 13.59 -9.28 2.01
CA ARG A 225 13.33 -9.08 0.57
C ARG A 225 11.88 -8.65 0.28
N ILE A 226 11.06 -8.43 1.31
CA ILE A 226 9.66 -8.03 1.14
C ILE A 226 9.59 -6.52 1.00
N GLN A 227 9.70 -6.00 -0.22
CA GLN A 227 9.65 -4.56 -0.49
C GLN A 227 8.29 -3.97 -0.13
N GLY A 228 8.31 -2.74 0.44
CA GLY A 228 7.10 -1.97 0.74
C GLY A 228 6.56 -2.10 2.16
N ILE A 229 7.09 -3.01 2.98
CA ILE A 229 6.75 -3.15 4.40
C ILE A 229 8.01 -3.08 5.28
N SER A 230 7.83 -2.91 6.60
CA SER A 230 8.89 -2.83 7.61
C SER A 230 9.93 -1.74 7.31
N ALA A 231 9.55 -0.48 7.52
CA ALA A 231 10.42 0.68 7.29
C ALA A 231 11.63 0.78 8.27
N GLY A 232 11.70 -0.09 9.29
CA GLY A 232 12.77 -0.10 10.29
C GLY A 232 12.67 1.01 11.34
N PHE A 233 11.54 1.70 11.39
CA PHE A 233 11.14 2.66 12.44
C PHE A 233 9.62 2.63 12.61
N LYS A 234 9.12 3.22 13.70
CA LYS A 234 7.68 3.33 13.96
C LYS A 234 7.15 4.62 13.33
N PRO A 235 6.27 4.53 12.30
CA PRO A 235 5.56 5.70 11.77
C PRO A 235 4.68 6.35 12.83
N SER A 236 4.54 7.69 12.80
CA SER A 236 3.71 8.41 13.79
C SER A 236 2.22 8.15 13.60
N ILE A 237 1.80 7.88 12.37
CA ILE A 237 0.40 7.65 12.00
C ILE A 237 -0.13 6.23 12.29
N ILE A 238 0.73 5.31 12.76
CA ILE A 238 0.27 3.96 13.10
C ILE A 238 -0.45 3.94 14.43
N ASP A 239 -1.71 3.53 14.40
CA ASP A 239 -2.54 3.32 15.59
C ASP A 239 -2.42 1.85 16.02
N ARG A 240 -1.64 1.63 17.09
CA ARG A 240 -1.42 0.27 17.64
C ARG A 240 -2.66 -0.31 18.30
N ASP A 241 -3.57 0.53 18.75
CA ASP A 241 -4.75 0.10 19.53
C ASP A 241 -5.80 -0.55 18.62
N VAL A 242 -5.74 -0.31 17.31
CA VAL A 242 -6.64 -1.01 16.36
C VAL A 242 -6.09 -2.36 15.91
N ILE A 243 -4.83 -2.70 16.20
CA ILE A 243 -4.17 -3.93 15.75
C ILE A 243 -4.24 -4.98 16.84
N ASP A 244 -4.97 -6.07 16.58
CA ASP A 244 -5.17 -7.15 17.54
C ASP A 244 -4.01 -8.17 17.56
N GLY A 245 -3.30 -8.34 16.44
CA GLY A 245 -2.22 -9.30 16.34
C GLY A 245 -1.27 -9.07 15.18
N PHE A 246 -0.24 -9.91 15.10
CA PHE A 246 0.76 -9.90 14.04
C PHE A 246 1.01 -11.31 13.51
N GLU A 247 1.11 -11.41 12.19
CA GLU A 247 1.68 -12.56 11.50
C GLU A 247 3.06 -12.21 10.97
N LEU A 248 4.03 -13.05 11.29
CA LEU A 248 5.40 -12.92 10.78
C LEU A 248 5.59 -13.88 9.60
N VAL A 249 6.09 -13.33 8.49
CA VAL A 249 6.23 -14.08 7.24
C VAL A 249 7.67 -13.94 6.74
N THR A 250 8.30 -15.05 6.39
CA THR A 250 9.65 -15.04 5.82
C THR A 250 9.63 -14.46 4.40
N SER A 251 10.77 -13.94 3.96
CA SER A 251 10.90 -13.45 2.58
C SER A 251 10.67 -14.57 1.55
N ASP A 252 11.06 -15.79 1.86
CA ASP A 252 10.89 -16.96 0.98
C ASP A 252 9.42 -17.35 0.85
N ASP A 253 8.68 -17.45 1.95
CA ASP A 253 7.23 -17.72 1.94
C ASP A 253 6.47 -16.64 1.17
N ALA A 254 6.84 -15.38 1.35
CA ALA A 254 6.22 -14.25 0.65
C ALA A 254 6.41 -14.35 -0.88
N ILE A 255 7.62 -14.66 -1.33
CA ILE A 255 7.94 -14.81 -2.75
C ILE A 255 7.23 -16.04 -3.34
N GLU A 256 7.24 -17.18 -2.64
CA GLU A 256 6.56 -18.38 -3.09
C GLU A 256 5.04 -18.15 -3.22
N THR A 257 4.44 -17.50 -2.24
CA THR A 257 3.00 -17.20 -2.28
C THR A 257 2.66 -16.20 -3.38
N ALA A 258 3.50 -15.20 -3.66
CA ALA A 258 3.31 -14.30 -4.80
C ALA A 258 3.32 -15.04 -6.14
N LYS A 259 4.22 -16.01 -6.32
CA LYS A 259 4.24 -16.90 -7.50
C LYS A 259 2.98 -17.76 -7.59
N ASN A 260 2.56 -18.33 -6.47
CA ASN A 260 1.37 -19.17 -6.41
C ASN A 260 0.07 -18.39 -6.67
N LEU A 261 -0.03 -17.11 -6.22
CA LEU A 261 -1.13 -16.22 -6.58
C LEU A 261 -1.24 -16.05 -8.09
N ALA A 262 -0.13 -15.77 -8.76
CA ALA A 262 -0.12 -15.63 -10.22
C ALA A 262 -0.48 -16.97 -10.91
N ALA A 263 0.17 -18.07 -10.54
CA ALA A 263 0.03 -19.36 -11.23
C ALA A 263 -1.29 -20.07 -10.96
N LYS A 264 -1.86 -19.91 -9.76
CA LYS A 264 -3.08 -20.65 -9.35
C LYS A 264 -4.33 -19.80 -9.37
N GLU A 265 -4.25 -18.51 -9.05
CA GLU A 265 -5.42 -17.62 -8.97
C GLU A 265 -5.49 -16.61 -10.13
N GLY A 266 -4.42 -16.52 -10.97
CA GLY A 266 -4.35 -15.54 -12.06
C GLY A 266 -4.12 -14.10 -11.58
N ILE A 267 -3.68 -13.92 -10.33
CA ILE A 267 -3.48 -12.59 -9.71
C ILE A 267 -1.98 -12.31 -9.61
N LEU A 268 -1.46 -11.50 -10.54
CA LEU A 268 -0.06 -11.07 -10.54
C LEU A 268 0.12 -9.90 -9.56
N ALA A 269 0.61 -10.17 -8.37
CA ALA A 269 0.77 -9.21 -7.29
C ALA A 269 2.21 -9.16 -6.76
N GLY A 270 2.57 -8.09 -6.04
CA GLY A 270 3.92 -7.88 -5.51
C GLY A 270 4.28 -8.80 -4.35
N ILE A 271 5.55 -8.74 -3.91
CA ILE A 271 6.09 -9.61 -2.85
C ILE A 271 5.35 -9.39 -1.51
N SER A 272 5.04 -8.14 -1.17
CA SER A 272 4.28 -7.83 0.05
C SER A 272 2.84 -8.34 0.01
N SER A 273 2.25 -8.48 -1.19
CA SER A 273 0.98 -9.18 -1.38
C SER A 273 1.10 -10.66 -1.06
N GLY A 274 2.20 -11.31 -1.50
CA GLY A 274 2.51 -12.68 -1.14
C GLY A 274 2.62 -12.87 0.37
N ALA A 275 3.33 -11.97 1.07
CA ALA A 275 3.42 -11.99 2.53
C ALA A 275 2.04 -11.88 3.19
N ALA A 276 1.23 -10.92 2.73
CA ALA A 276 -0.11 -10.70 3.28
C ALA A 276 -1.03 -11.91 3.05
N VAL A 277 -0.97 -12.55 1.87
CA VAL A 277 -1.76 -13.76 1.61
C VAL A 277 -1.26 -14.96 2.40
N THR A 278 0.05 -15.13 2.59
CA THR A 278 0.59 -16.17 3.48
C THR A 278 -0.01 -16.05 4.88
N ALA A 279 -0.03 -14.85 5.44
CA ALA A 279 -0.66 -14.56 6.73
C ALA A 279 -2.17 -14.84 6.69
N ALA A 280 -2.85 -14.39 5.64
CA ALA A 280 -4.29 -14.60 5.48
C ALA A 280 -4.68 -16.08 5.44
N LEU A 281 -3.90 -16.93 4.75
CA LEU A 281 -4.14 -18.37 4.70
C LEU A 281 -3.97 -19.02 6.08
N ARG A 282 -2.98 -18.59 6.88
CA ARG A 282 -2.79 -19.06 8.26
C ARG A 282 -3.97 -18.67 9.16
N VAL A 283 -4.41 -17.41 9.08
CA VAL A 283 -5.57 -16.90 9.83
C VAL A 283 -6.85 -17.60 9.38
N ALA A 284 -7.07 -17.78 8.08
CA ALA A 284 -8.24 -18.48 7.54
C ALA A 284 -8.35 -19.93 8.03
N LYS A 285 -7.20 -20.63 8.07
CA LYS A 285 -7.15 -21.98 8.62
C LYS A 285 -7.49 -22.01 10.13
N ARG A 286 -7.00 -21.04 10.88
CA ARG A 286 -7.30 -20.89 12.31
C ARG A 286 -8.78 -20.60 12.58
N LEU A 287 -9.39 -19.73 11.78
CA LEU A 287 -10.79 -19.33 11.93
C LEU A 287 -11.76 -20.45 11.51
N GLY A 288 -11.40 -21.23 10.50
CA GLY A 288 -12.19 -22.36 10.02
C GLY A 288 -13.39 -21.97 9.14
N LYS A 289 -14.12 -22.99 8.69
CA LYS A 289 -15.23 -22.88 7.75
C LYS A 289 -16.37 -21.99 8.27
N GLY A 290 -16.98 -21.23 7.36
CA GLY A 290 -18.09 -20.32 7.67
C GLY A 290 -17.66 -18.95 8.16
N LYS A 291 -16.37 -18.70 8.22
CA LYS A 291 -15.74 -17.41 8.51
C LYS A 291 -15.18 -16.75 7.24
N SER A 292 -14.80 -15.49 7.34
CA SER A 292 -14.30 -14.72 6.20
C SER A 292 -13.08 -13.87 6.61
N VAL A 293 -12.13 -13.79 5.69
CA VAL A 293 -10.89 -13.01 5.82
C VAL A 293 -10.77 -12.09 4.62
N VAL A 294 -10.47 -10.82 4.86
CA VAL A 294 -10.07 -9.87 3.80
C VAL A 294 -8.60 -9.56 3.94
N VAL A 295 -7.85 -9.62 2.85
CA VAL A 295 -6.43 -9.25 2.79
C VAL A 295 -6.17 -8.26 1.67
N LEU A 296 -5.38 -7.21 1.94
CA LEU A 296 -5.06 -6.19 0.97
C LEU A 296 -3.80 -6.56 0.17
N LEU A 297 -3.90 -6.49 -1.17
CA LEU A 297 -2.79 -6.65 -2.12
C LEU A 297 -2.36 -5.27 -2.61
N PRO A 298 -1.20 -4.74 -2.15
CA PRO A 298 -0.86 -3.33 -2.35
C PRO A 298 -0.59 -2.93 -3.80
N ASP A 299 0.00 -3.81 -4.63
CA ASP A 299 0.44 -3.47 -5.98
C ASP A 299 0.53 -4.67 -6.93
N THR A 300 0.93 -4.40 -8.18
CA THR A 300 1.12 -5.40 -9.23
C THR A 300 2.51 -6.05 -9.17
N GLY A 301 2.58 -7.34 -9.56
CA GLY A 301 3.83 -8.09 -9.70
C GLY A 301 4.73 -7.59 -10.83
N GLU A 302 4.19 -6.85 -11.82
CA GLU A 302 4.98 -6.29 -12.93
C GLU A 302 6.15 -5.41 -12.45
N ARG A 303 6.00 -4.76 -11.29
CA ARG A 303 7.04 -3.92 -10.66
C ARG A 303 8.24 -4.71 -10.13
N TYR A 304 8.17 -6.03 -10.18
CA TYR A 304 9.17 -6.94 -9.59
C TYR A 304 9.75 -7.92 -10.62
N LEU A 305 9.38 -7.81 -11.91
CA LEU A 305 9.86 -8.73 -12.96
C LEU A 305 11.38 -8.73 -13.06
N SER A 306 12.02 -7.56 -12.99
CA SER A 306 13.48 -7.43 -13.04
C SER A 306 14.21 -8.03 -11.84
N THR A 307 13.50 -8.33 -10.76
CA THR A 307 14.10 -8.98 -9.59
C THR A 307 14.30 -10.49 -9.77
N GLY A 308 13.79 -11.07 -10.87
CA GLY A 308 13.85 -12.50 -11.16
C GLY A 308 12.97 -13.39 -10.29
N ILE A 309 12.13 -12.82 -9.40
CA ILE A 309 11.30 -13.62 -8.49
C ILE A 309 10.25 -14.46 -9.22
N PHE A 310 9.80 -14.05 -10.40
CA PHE A 310 8.82 -14.80 -11.21
C PHE A 310 9.47 -15.71 -12.28
N GLY A 311 10.78 -15.81 -12.31
CA GLY A 311 11.57 -16.58 -13.27
C GLY A 311 12.59 -15.67 -13.98
N GLU A 312 13.60 -16.30 -14.58
CA GLU A 312 14.54 -15.61 -15.47
C GLU A 312 13.91 -15.46 -16.85
N ALA A 313 14.24 -14.33 -17.54
CA ALA A 313 13.78 -14.06 -18.89
C ALA A 313 14.53 -14.90 -19.92
#